data_8a63d16bba78654e3c6ee590a5678907
#
_entry.id   8a63d16bba78654e3c6ee590a5678907
#
_cell.length_a   1.000
_cell.length_b   1.000
_cell.length_c   1.000
_cell.angle_alpha   90.00
_cell.angle_beta   90.00
_cell.angle_gamma   90.00
#
_symmetry.space_group_name_H-M   'P 1'
#
loop_
_entity.id
_entity.type
_entity.pdbx_description
1 polymer ?
#
loop_
_entity_poly.entity_id
_entity_poly.type
_entity_poly.pdbx_seq_one_letter_code
_entity_poly.pdbx_strand_id
1 'polypeptide(L)'
;MRKLLSIVVLLAFLALPAFAQLALFPTPAKVSGGKGSFTIGTASPISGNGGYADELAKKLQSELKGLGLSGTPSKGTVRLVLDEKLKMPDEAYSLTVSQESVLLEASSESGLFYAKEALKQLARFGKGTVRACKITDQPRYGWRGFMLDESRHFFGKEKVKQYLDIMASLRMNIFHWHLTDEPGWRIEIRKYPKLTSVGAIGNWHDPEAPAKFYTQEEIKEIVAYAAERHIMVVPEFDMPGHATAVSRSYPELSGGGEGKWDGFTFHPCKETTYQFISDVLDEIVSLFPSPYIHIGGDEVHYGNQSWFTDPEIQQFIKDKGLQNETGLEHYFVKRAADIVASKGKTMIGWDEIIDAGVSPDKAIVMWWRHDRKHQLVKALENGYNVIMTPRRPFYADFVQYGEHKVGRLWNGYNAIEDVYRFPEPIIHLTKDYEDQVLGLQFSLWTERVADEKRLDFMTFPRLVAVAEDGWTPAKAKECSLFMKKLPVFLQYLDSLGIYYFNPFDPASTPEPNAPEKEDVLQNG
;
A
#
# COMPACT_ATOMS: atom_id res chain seq x y z
N MET A 1 10.83 -34.86 -52.94
CA MET A 1 10.43 -33.49 -52.54
C MET A 1 9.78 -33.47 -51.14
N ARG A 2 10.47 -33.99 -50.11
CA ARG A 2 9.94 -33.97 -48.70
C ARG A 2 11.02 -33.74 -47.64
N LYS A 3 12.13 -33.09 -47.96
CA LYS A 3 13.25 -32.83 -47.04
C LYS A 3 13.67 -31.36 -46.91
N LEU A 4 12.93 -30.40 -47.50
CA LEU A 4 13.26 -28.96 -47.40
C LEU A 4 12.31 -28.11 -46.52
N LEU A 5 11.28 -28.71 -45.89
CA LEU A 5 10.33 -27.95 -45.09
C LEU A 5 10.64 -27.95 -43.58
N SER A 6 11.65 -28.71 -43.15
CA SER A 6 11.95 -28.87 -41.70
C SER A 6 13.01 -27.91 -41.15
N ILE A 7 13.66 -27.11 -42.01
CA ILE A 7 14.77 -26.22 -41.57
C ILE A 7 14.32 -24.77 -41.35
N VAL A 8 13.17 -24.34 -41.88
CA VAL A 8 12.69 -22.95 -41.74
C VAL A 8 11.96 -22.71 -40.42
N VAL A 9 11.46 -23.75 -39.76
CA VAL A 9 10.74 -23.60 -38.46
C VAL A 9 11.68 -23.50 -37.26
N LEU A 10 12.94 -23.93 -37.38
CA LEU A 10 13.91 -23.92 -36.27
C LEU A 10 14.66 -22.59 -36.10
N LEU A 11 14.58 -21.68 -37.07
CA LEU A 11 15.26 -20.37 -37.01
C LEU A 11 14.41 -19.24 -36.44
N ALA A 12 13.09 -19.44 -36.25
CA ALA A 12 12.21 -18.45 -35.67
C ALA A 12 12.16 -18.48 -34.10
N PHE A 13 12.71 -19.53 -33.48
CA PHE A 13 12.71 -19.69 -32.02
C PHE A 13 13.97 -19.19 -31.31
N LEU A 14 14.97 -18.71 -32.03
CA LEU A 14 16.25 -18.25 -31.44
C LEU A 14 16.37 -16.73 -31.24
N ALA A 15 15.36 -15.95 -31.57
CA ALA A 15 15.40 -14.48 -31.44
C ALA A 15 14.70 -13.91 -30.21
N LEU A 16 14.12 -14.74 -29.34
CA LEU A 16 13.33 -14.31 -28.17
C LEU A 16 14.03 -14.22 -26.80
N PRO A 17 15.29 -14.55 -26.56
CA PRO A 17 15.82 -14.53 -25.20
C PRO A 17 16.62 -13.27 -24.81
N ALA A 18 16.83 -12.28 -25.65
CA ALA A 18 17.75 -11.19 -25.32
C ALA A 18 17.12 -10.07 -24.47
N PHE A 19 15.79 -9.94 -24.45
CA PHE A 19 15.07 -8.89 -23.74
C PHE A 19 14.40 -9.33 -22.42
N ALA A 20 14.27 -10.62 -22.18
CA ALA A 20 13.78 -11.17 -20.92
C ALA A 20 14.71 -10.95 -19.70
N GLN A 21 15.84 -10.26 -19.87
CA GLN A 21 16.89 -10.11 -18.87
C GLN A 21 17.08 -8.68 -18.33
N LEU A 22 16.14 -7.76 -18.57
CA LEU A 22 16.20 -6.49 -17.86
C LEU A 22 15.64 -6.69 -16.44
N ALA A 23 16.52 -6.74 -15.46
CA ALA A 23 16.11 -6.79 -14.05
C ALA A 23 15.58 -5.40 -13.66
N LEU A 24 14.30 -5.18 -13.89
CA LEU A 24 13.58 -3.97 -13.50
C LEU A 24 12.23 -4.36 -12.89
N PHE A 25 11.92 -3.79 -11.76
CA PHE A 25 10.69 -4.01 -11.00
C PHE A 25 10.01 -2.65 -10.71
N PRO A 26 8.73 -2.50 -11.06
CA PRO A 26 7.90 -3.40 -11.87
C PRO A 26 8.37 -3.50 -13.33
N THR A 27 7.91 -4.56 -14.02
CA THR A 27 8.16 -4.78 -15.45
C THR A 27 7.56 -3.65 -16.29
N PRO A 28 8.34 -2.99 -17.16
CA PRO A 28 7.85 -1.87 -17.96
C PRO A 28 6.81 -2.28 -19.00
N ALA A 29 5.94 -1.34 -19.34
CA ALA A 29 4.91 -1.52 -20.36
C ALA A 29 5.50 -1.85 -21.76
N LYS A 30 6.65 -1.24 -22.11
CA LYS A 30 7.33 -1.47 -23.38
C LYS A 30 8.83 -1.29 -23.25
N VAL A 31 9.57 -2.28 -23.75
CA VAL A 31 11.03 -2.24 -23.83
C VAL A 31 11.46 -2.60 -25.25
N SER A 32 12.38 -1.82 -25.81
CA SER A 32 13.07 -2.17 -27.05
C SER A 32 14.59 -2.11 -26.83
N GLY A 33 15.33 -3.03 -27.43
CA GLY A 33 16.77 -3.12 -27.24
C GLY A 33 17.56 -2.23 -28.18
N GLY A 34 18.74 -1.85 -27.70
CA GLY A 34 19.79 -1.19 -28.43
C GLY A 34 21.08 -2.05 -28.49
N LYS A 35 22.08 -1.56 -29.20
CA LYS A 35 23.41 -2.18 -29.23
C LYS A 35 24.34 -1.54 -28.20
N GLY A 36 25.06 -2.37 -27.44
CA GLY A 36 26.03 -1.94 -26.45
C GLY A 36 25.46 -1.65 -25.08
N SER A 37 26.17 -0.85 -24.30
CA SER A 37 25.82 -0.49 -22.92
C SER A 37 26.41 0.87 -22.54
N PHE A 38 25.87 1.47 -21.50
CA PHE A 38 26.39 2.66 -20.84
C PHE A 38 26.81 2.30 -19.42
N THR A 39 28.00 2.68 -19.01
CA THR A 39 28.43 2.53 -17.62
C THR A 39 28.22 3.84 -16.89
N ILE A 40 27.27 3.84 -15.93
CA ILE A 40 27.02 4.95 -15.02
C ILE A 40 27.83 4.75 -13.74
N GLY A 41 28.37 5.85 -13.19
CA GLY A 41 29.11 5.84 -11.96
C GLY A 41 29.03 7.18 -11.24
N THR A 42 29.70 7.28 -10.09
CA THR A 42 29.68 8.48 -9.24
C THR A 42 30.25 9.72 -9.93
N ALA A 43 31.10 9.55 -10.95
CA ALA A 43 31.69 10.64 -11.75
C ALA A 43 30.94 10.91 -13.05
N SER A 44 29.84 10.21 -13.36
CA SER A 44 29.06 10.47 -14.56
C SER A 44 28.46 11.88 -14.53
N PRO A 45 28.59 12.66 -15.63
CA PRO A 45 27.93 13.96 -15.71
C PRO A 45 26.41 13.77 -15.75
N ILE A 46 25.70 14.31 -14.76
CA ILE A 46 24.23 14.26 -14.65
C ILE A 46 23.70 15.68 -14.62
N SER A 47 22.70 15.99 -15.44
CA SER A 47 22.08 17.33 -15.49
C SER A 47 20.58 17.24 -15.77
N GLY A 48 19.83 18.23 -15.30
CA GLY A 48 18.45 18.48 -15.67
C GLY A 48 18.33 19.52 -16.78
N ASN A 49 17.10 19.93 -17.06
CA ASN A 49 16.76 21.03 -17.96
C ASN A 49 16.17 22.24 -17.21
N GLY A 50 16.46 22.37 -15.92
CA GLY A 50 15.98 23.44 -15.02
C GLY A 50 15.01 22.93 -13.95
N GLY A 51 14.77 23.74 -12.91
CA GLY A 51 13.78 23.48 -11.85
C GLY A 51 13.91 22.10 -11.21
N TYR A 52 12.80 21.40 -11.09
CA TYR A 52 12.72 20.06 -10.50
C TYR A 52 13.70 19.04 -11.13
N ALA A 53 13.90 19.11 -12.45
CA ALA A 53 14.82 18.19 -13.13
C ALA A 53 16.28 18.37 -12.67
N ASP A 54 16.72 19.61 -12.39
CA ASP A 54 18.06 19.86 -11.84
C ASP A 54 18.20 19.36 -10.40
N GLU A 55 17.16 19.54 -9.58
CA GLU A 55 17.13 19.01 -8.21
C GLU A 55 17.19 17.49 -8.19
N LEU A 56 16.38 16.85 -9.06
CA LEU A 56 16.36 15.40 -9.20
C LEU A 56 17.69 14.85 -9.73
N ALA A 57 18.37 15.57 -10.63
CA ALA A 57 19.69 15.21 -11.14
C ALA A 57 20.75 15.23 -10.02
N LYS A 58 20.73 16.25 -9.14
CA LYS A 58 21.59 16.31 -7.95
C LYS A 58 21.31 15.18 -6.98
N LYS A 59 20.02 14.86 -6.75
CA LYS A 59 19.58 13.74 -5.90
C LYS A 59 20.10 12.41 -6.46
N LEU A 60 19.91 12.15 -7.76
CA LEU A 60 20.45 10.96 -8.44
C LEU A 60 21.97 10.86 -8.29
N GLN A 61 22.71 11.96 -8.53
CA GLN A 61 24.17 11.99 -8.37
C GLN A 61 24.62 11.60 -6.96
N SER A 62 23.87 12.03 -5.93
CA SER A 62 24.13 11.67 -4.54
C SER A 62 23.81 10.21 -4.26
N GLU A 63 22.66 9.73 -4.73
CA GLU A 63 22.19 8.35 -4.52
C GLU A 63 23.10 7.30 -5.17
N LEU A 64 23.71 7.62 -6.33
CA LEU A 64 24.65 6.71 -6.99
C LEU A 64 25.88 6.37 -6.13
N LYS A 65 26.29 7.23 -5.19
CA LYS A 65 27.42 6.96 -4.28
C LYS A 65 27.15 5.76 -3.37
N GLY A 66 25.90 5.54 -3.00
CA GLY A 66 25.48 4.41 -2.13
C GLY A 66 25.22 3.10 -2.85
N LEU A 67 25.32 3.05 -4.19
CA LEU A 67 24.93 1.86 -4.94
C LEU A 67 26.04 0.80 -5.12
N GLY A 68 27.26 1.05 -4.66
CA GLY A 68 28.39 0.12 -4.85
C GLY A 68 28.72 -0.16 -6.32
N LEU A 69 28.60 0.88 -7.17
CA LEU A 69 28.83 0.75 -8.61
C LEU A 69 30.29 0.45 -8.92
N SER A 70 30.51 -0.37 -9.96
CA SER A 70 31.82 -0.77 -10.43
C SER A 70 32.03 -0.42 -11.91
N GLY A 71 33.29 -0.41 -12.35
CA GLY A 71 33.66 -0.10 -13.73
C GLY A 71 33.97 1.39 -13.95
N THR A 72 34.62 1.67 -15.09
CA THR A 72 34.94 3.04 -15.51
C THR A 72 33.73 3.66 -16.16
N PRO A 73 33.23 4.83 -15.66
CA PRO A 73 32.08 5.51 -16.24
C PRO A 73 32.29 5.82 -17.73
N SER A 74 31.23 5.68 -18.52
CA SER A 74 31.21 6.15 -19.91
C SER A 74 31.47 7.67 -19.97
N LYS A 75 32.08 8.14 -21.04
CA LYS A 75 32.36 9.59 -21.26
C LYS A 75 31.11 10.42 -21.53
N GLY A 76 29.98 9.77 -21.75
CA GLY A 76 28.71 10.43 -22.07
C GLY A 76 27.99 11.00 -20.86
N THR A 77 26.82 11.57 -21.10
CA THR A 77 26.02 12.30 -20.11
C THR A 77 24.71 11.57 -19.78
N VAL A 78 24.21 11.81 -18.57
CA VAL A 78 22.84 11.47 -18.14
C VAL A 78 22.02 12.75 -18.08
N ARG A 79 20.94 12.82 -18.84
CA ARG A 79 20.07 14.00 -18.89
C ARG A 79 18.66 13.68 -18.40
N LEU A 80 18.14 14.53 -17.55
CA LEU A 80 16.76 14.49 -17.05
C LEU A 80 16.01 15.67 -17.68
N VAL A 81 14.90 15.38 -18.35
CA VAL A 81 14.09 16.37 -19.08
C VAL A 81 12.65 16.30 -18.59
N LEU A 82 12.22 17.37 -17.95
CA LEU A 82 10.81 17.62 -17.62
C LEU A 82 10.25 18.58 -18.67
N ASP A 83 9.31 18.12 -19.49
CA ASP A 83 8.70 18.95 -20.55
C ASP A 83 7.22 18.57 -20.73
N GLU A 84 6.33 19.41 -20.25
CA GLU A 84 4.86 19.27 -20.39
C GLU A 84 4.40 19.14 -21.85
N LYS A 85 5.19 19.63 -22.80
CA LYS A 85 4.84 19.54 -24.24
C LYS A 85 4.91 18.11 -24.78
N LEU A 86 5.55 17.20 -24.06
CA LEU A 86 5.56 15.76 -24.40
C LEU A 86 4.16 15.14 -24.32
N LYS A 87 3.24 15.75 -23.54
CA LYS A 87 1.86 15.30 -23.36
C LYS A 87 1.73 13.80 -23.02
N MET A 88 2.66 13.31 -22.19
CA MET A 88 2.58 11.96 -21.66
C MET A 88 1.49 11.90 -20.59
N PRO A 89 0.85 10.73 -20.36
CA PRO A 89 0.02 10.53 -19.18
C PRO A 89 0.78 10.86 -17.90
N ASP A 90 0.04 11.25 -16.86
CA ASP A 90 0.66 11.44 -15.55
C ASP A 90 1.37 10.15 -15.09
N GLU A 91 2.48 10.29 -14.38
CA GLU A 91 3.38 9.20 -13.95
C GLU A 91 4.08 8.43 -15.10
N ALA A 92 3.78 8.73 -16.37
CA ALA A 92 4.46 8.10 -17.50
C ALA A 92 5.86 8.68 -17.75
N TYR A 93 6.76 7.84 -18.28
CA TYR A 93 8.11 8.26 -18.61
C TYR A 93 8.70 7.52 -19.82
N SER A 94 9.77 8.09 -20.38
CA SER A 94 10.67 7.46 -21.34
C SER A 94 12.09 7.43 -20.77
N LEU A 95 12.76 6.29 -20.90
CA LEU A 95 14.17 6.12 -20.55
C LEU A 95 14.90 5.53 -21.74
N THR A 96 15.82 6.30 -22.32
CA THR A 96 16.66 5.85 -23.45
C THR A 96 18.10 5.73 -23.00
N VAL A 97 18.68 4.56 -23.16
CA VAL A 97 20.09 4.26 -22.90
C VAL A 97 20.77 3.91 -24.20
N SER A 98 21.80 4.66 -24.57
CA SER A 98 22.71 4.40 -25.69
C SER A 98 24.12 4.14 -25.18
N GLN A 99 25.08 3.90 -26.05
CA GLN A 99 26.50 3.85 -25.66
C GLN A 99 27.07 5.22 -25.27
N GLU A 100 26.45 6.31 -25.73
CA GLU A 100 26.94 7.66 -25.62
C GLU A 100 26.20 8.50 -24.58
N SER A 101 24.95 8.13 -24.23
CA SER A 101 24.11 8.92 -23.33
C SER A 101 22.99 8.12 -22.71
N VAL A 102 22.48 8.66 -21.59
CA VAL A 102 21.22 8.26 -20.98
C VAL A 102 20.29 9.47 -20.95
N LEU A 103 19.06 9.29 -21.42
CA LEU A 103 18.03 10.33 -21.46
C LEU A 103 16.78 9.84 -20.74
N LEU A 104 16.36 10.60 -19.72
CA LEU A 104 15.11 10.43 -18.98
C LEU A 104 14.18 11.57 -19.34
N GLU A 105 12.96 11.26 -19.76
CA GLU A 105 11.98 12.25 -20.21
C GLU A 105 10.62 11.96 -19.59
N ALA A 106 9.94 12.99 -19.12
CA ALA A 106 8.56 12.93 -18.64
C ALA A 106 7.87 14.29 -18.78
N SER A 107 6.52 14.29 -18.76
CA SER A 107 5.72 15.50 -18.75
C SER A 107 5.27 15.92 -17.33
N SER A 108 5.52 15.09 -16.32
CA SER A 108 5.23 15.35 -14.91
C SER A 108 6.43 15.06 -14.01
N GLU A 109 6.45 15.67 -12.83
CA GLU A 109 7.50 15.44 -11.82
C GLU A 109 7.51 13.98 -11.34
N SER A 110 6.33 13.38 -11.13
CA SER A 110 6.16 11.98 -10.76
C SER A 110 6.71 11.04 -11.83
N GLY A 111 6.41 11.27 -13.10
CA GLY A 111 6.97 10.50 -14.22
C GLY A 111 8.49 10.57 -14.28
N LEU A 112 9.07 11.77 -14.12
CA LEU A 112 10.53 11.93 -14.13
C LEU A 112 11.19 11.27 -12.91
N PHE A 113 10.53 11.32 -11.75
CA PHE A 113 10.96 10.59 -10.56
C PHE A 113 11.01 9.07 -10.81
N TYR A 114 9.95 8.50 -11.40
CA TYR A 114 9.92 7.06 -11.71
C TYR A 114 10.92 6.66 -12.79
N ALA A 115 11.20 7.52 -13.75
CA ALA A 115 12.31 7.33 -14.70
C ALA A 115 13.67 7.24 -13.97
N LYS A 116 13.90 8.12 -12.97
CA LYS A 116 15.09 8.11 -12.12
C LYS A 116 15.17 6.81 -11.31
N GLU A 117 14.08 6.35 -10.69
CA GLU A 117 14.05 5.10 -9.94
C GLU A 117 14.32 3.90 -10.86
N ALA A 118 13.79 3.90 -12.11
CA ALA A 118 14.09 2.89 -13.10
C ALA A 118 15.59 2.84 -13.44
N LEU A 119 16.20 3.97 -13.74
CA LEU A 119 17.64 4.05 -14.02
C LEU A 119 18.47 3.58 -12.82
N LYS A 120 18.07 3.97 -11.61
CA LYS A 120 18.75 3.59 -10.37
C LYS A 120 18.70 2.09 -10.13
N GLN A 121 17.56 1.43 -10.37
CA GLN A 121 17.47 -0.03 -10.32
C GLN A 121 18.38 -0.69 -11.38
N LEU A 122 18.32 -0.24 -12.63
CA LEU A 122 19.15 -0.79 -13.72
C LEU A 122 20.65 -0.65 -13.42
N ALA A 123 21.06 0.50 -12.88
CA ALA A 123 22.45 0.74 -12.48
C ALA A 123 22.86 -0.18 -11.32
N ARG A 124 22.01 -0.31 -10.28
CA ARG A 124 22.26 -1.19 -9.13
C ARG A 124 22.43 -2.64 -9.58
N PHE A 125 21.44 -3.18 -10.29
CA PHE A 125 21.42 -4.59 -10.68
C PHE A 125 22.48 -4.93 -11.74
N GLY A 126 22.84 -3.95 -12.58
CA GLY A 126 23.94 -4.05 -13.53
C GLY A 126 25.31 -3.66 -12.98
N LYS A 127 25.43 -3.39 -11.65
CA LYS A 127 26.68 -2.93 -11.02
C LYS A 127 27.32 -1.73 -11.73
N GLY A 128 26.50 -0.80 -12.21
CA GLY A 128 26.88 0.37 -12.98
C GLY A 128 26.67 0.22 -14.50
N THR A 129 26.68 -0.99 -15.05
CA THR A 129 26.54 -1.20 -16.49
C THR A 129 25.07 -1.39 -16.87
N VAL A 130 24.52 -0.45 -17.64
CA VAL A 130 23.15 -0.49 -18.15
C VAL A 130 23.18 -0.81 -19.64
N ARG A 131 22.51 -1.88 -20.07
CA ARG A 131 22.40 -2.25 -21.49
C ARG A 131 21.64 -1.18 -22.27
N ALA A 132 22.05 -0.90 -23.48
CA ALA A 132 21.35 0.02 -24.37
C ALA A 132 19.91 -0.46 -24.62
N CYS A 133 18.95 0.40 -24.36
CA CYS A 133 17.52 0.11 -24.49
C CYS A 133 16.71 1.41 -24.56
N LYS A 134 15.48 1.29 -25.03
CA LYS A 134 14.45 2.31 -24.86
C LYS A 134 13.27 1.71 -24.09
N ILE A 135 12.93 2.33 -22.99
CA ILE A 135 11.77 2.02 -22.15
C ILE A 135 10.75 3.13 -22.35
N THR A 136 9.49 2.77 -22.56
CA THR A 136 8.34 3.67 -22.47
C THR A 136 7.37 3.03 -21.51
N ASP A 137 7.02 3.73 -20.45
CA ASP A 137 6.40 3.13 -19.31
C ASP A 137 5.34 4.05 -18.66
N GLN A 138 4.34 3.43 -18.07
CA GLN A 138 3.27 4.09 -17.33
C GLN A 138 2.57 3.07 -16.43
N PRO A 139 1.94 3.51 -15.33
CA PRO A 139 1.21 2.61 -14.45
C PRO A 139 -0.06 2.04 -15.10
N ARG A 140 -0.45 0.84 -14.68
CA ARG A 140 -1.73 0.21 -15.01
C ARG A 140 -2.88 0.85 -14.22
N TYR A 141 -2.63 1.15 -12.92
CA TYR A 141 -3.58 1.74 -12.01
C TYR A 141 -3.02 2.98 -11.33
N GLY A 142 -3.88 3.96 -11.07
CA GLY A 142 -3.55 5.19 -10.34
C GLY A 142 -3.31 4.97 -8.84
N TRP A 143 -3.97 3.99 -8.23
CA TRP A 143 -3.78 3.62 -6.82
C TRP A 143 -2.93 2.35 -6.70
N ARG A 144 -1.75 2.46 -6.09
CA ARG A 144 -0.80 1.36 -5.86
C ARG A 144 -0.35 1.43 -4.41
N GLY A 145 -1.22 0.87 -3.53
CA GLY A 145 -1.16 1.08 -2.09
C GLY A 145 -0.46 -0.03 -1.31
N PHE A 146 0.13 0.39 -0.19
CA PHE A 146 0.51 -0.48 0.91
C PHE A 146 -0.08 0.07 2.22
N MET A 147 -0.76 -0.77 2.99
CA MET A 147 -1.27 -0.44 4.31
C MET A 147 -0.42 -1.10 5.39
N LEU A 148 -0.06 -0.31 6.40
CA LEU A 148 0.63 -0.78 7.61
C LEU A 148 -0.23 -0.48 8.83
N ASP A 149 -0.58 -1.53 9.57
CA ASP A 149 -1.16 -1.44 10.90
C ASP A 149 -0.07 -1.21 11.94
N GLU A 150 -0.07 -0.03 12.54
CA GLU A 150 0.79 0.31 13.69
C GLU A 150 0.02 0.43 15.00
N SER A 151 -1.27 0.17 14.96
CA SER A 151 -2.08 0.13 16.18
C SER A 151 -1.80 -1.15 16.97
N ARG A 152 -1.89 -2.33 16.34
CA ARG A 152 -1.66 -3.61 17.01
C ARG A 152 -0.21 -3.75 17.46
N HIS A 153 0.77 -3.38 16.60
CA HIS A 153 2.18 -3.26 16.96
C HIS A 153 2.81 -2.04 16.30
N PHE A 154 3.61 -1.30 17.08
CA PHE A 154 4.21 -0.04 16.67
C PHE A 154 5.68 -0.23 16.26
N PHE A 155 6.04 0.13 15.02
CA PHE A 155 7.39 -0.04 14.46
C PHE A 155 8.21 1.25 14.46
N GLY A 156 7.57 2.41 14.37
CA GLY A 156 8.21 3.70 14.48
C GLY A 156 8.73 4.26 13.14
N LYS A 157 9.12 5.54 13.19
CA LYS A 157 9.35 6.36 11.99
C LYS A 157 10.47 5.86 11.08
N GLU A 158 11.53 5.27 11.62
CA GLU A 158 12.65 4.82 10.80
C GLU A 158 12.25 3.60 9.96
N LYS A 159 11.45 2.69 10.53
CA LYS A 159 10.92 1.54 9.79
C LYS A 159 9.92 2.00 8.72
N VAL A 160 9.03 2.94 9.03
CA VAL A 160 8.11 3.54 8.05
C VAL A 160 8.89 4.17 6.90
N LYS A 161 9.93 4.96 7.17
CA LYS A 161 10.76 5.57 6.11
C LYS A 161 11.48 4.53 5.25
N GLN A 162 11.98 3.43 5.87
CA GLN A 162 12.58 2.33 5.12
C GLN A 162 11.57 1.71 4.13
N TYR A 163 10.32 1.53 4.55
CA TYR A 163 9.25 1.04 3.67
C TYR A 163 8.90 2.03 2.57
N LEU A 164 8.84 3.33 2.88
CA LEU A 164 8.61 4.38 1.87
C LEU A 164 9.72 4.38 0.80
N ASP A 165 10.98 4.13 1.16
CA ASP A 165 12.09 3.99 0.20
C ASP A 165 11.90 2.78 -0.73
N ILE A 166 11.47 1.64 -0.18
CA ILE A 166 11.21 0.44 -0.98
C ILE A 166 9.98 0.65 -1.87
N MET A 167 8.91 1.23 -1.34
CA MET A 167 7.70 1.59 -2.10
C MET A 167 8.04 2.50 -3.29
N ALA A 168 8.85 3.54 -3.06
CA ALA A 168 9.32 4.44 -4.12
C ALA A 168 10.08 3.69 -5.21
N SER A 169 10.99 2.79 -4.84
CA SER A 169 11.74 1.96 -5.78
C SER A 169 10.83 1.05 -6.61
N LEU A 170 9.70 0.62 -6.04
CA LEU A 170 8.68 -0.21 -6.67
C LEU A 170 7.57 0.62 -7.35
N ARG A 171 7.68 1.95 -7.39
CA ARG A 171 6.68 2.88 -7.96
C ARG A 171 5.29 2.75 -7.34
N MET A 172 5.22 2.35 -6.08
CA MET A 172 4.01 2.46 -5.28
C MET A 172 3.84 3.90 -4.82
N ASN A 173 2.60 4.39 -4.79
CA ASN A 173 2.32 5.82 -4.59
C ASN A 173 1.36 6.12 -3.44
N ILE A 174 0.86 5.12 -2.74
CA ILE A 174 -0.06 5.29 -1.61
C ILE A 174 0.46 4.52 -0.40
N PHE A 175 0.66 5.24 0.71
CA PHE A 175 0.88 4.64 2.03
C PHE A 175 -0.38 4.86 2.88
N HIS A 176 -1.16 3.79 3.07
CA HIS A 176 -2.31 3.78 3.95
C HIS A 176 -1.84 3.47 5.37
N TRP A 177 -2.01 4.41 6.29
CA TRP A 177 -1.45 4.33 7.63
C TRP A 177 -2.56 4.09 8.64
N HIS A 178 -2.68 2.84 9.11
CA HIS A 178 -3.66 2.42 10.10
C HIS A 178 -3.11 2.69 11.50
N LEU A 179 -3.57 3.80 12.11
CA LEU A 179 -2.98 4.38 13.32
C LEU A 179 -3.86 4.25 14.56
N THR A 180 -5.09 3.75 14.42
CA THR A 180 -6.05 3.67 15.53
C THR A 180 -6.84 2.37 15.48
N ASP A 181 -6.87 1.65 16.60
CA ASP A 181 -7.61 0.40 16.75
C ASP A 181 -7.75 0.05 18.26
N GLU A 182 -8.24 -1.17 18.60
CA GLU A 182 -8.49 -1.60 19.99
C GLU A 182 -7.28 -1.43 20.91
N PRO A 183 -6.07 -1.95 20.57
CA PRO A 183 -4.96 -1.94 21.51
C PRO A 183 -4.24 -0.61 21.59
N GLY A 184 -4.38 0.27 20.58
CA GLY A 184 -3.58 1.47 20.57
C GLY A 184 -4.04 2.61 19.68
N TRP A 185 -3.97 3.81 20.22
CA TRP A 185 -4.08 5.07 19.50
C TRP A 185 -2.68 5.63 19.23
N ARG A 186 -2.31 5.91 17.98
CA ARG A 186 -0.93 6.24 17.62
C ARG A 186 -0.71 7.66 17.06
N ILE A 187 -1.72 8.54 17.14
CA ILE A 187 -1.67 9.92 16.64
C ILE A 187 -1.75 10.89 17.82
N GLU A 188 -0.81 11.82 17.95
CA GLU A 188 -0.96 12.93 18.90
C GLU A 188 -2.09 13.86 18.47
N ILE A 189 -3.11 14.00 19.33
CA ILE A 189 -4.23 14.95 19.21
C ILE A 189 -4.15 15.89 20.40
N ARG A 190 -3.77 17.13 20.18
CA ARG A 190 -3.50 18.10 21.28
C ARG A 190 -4.73 18.45 22.07
N LYS A 191 -5.89 18.48 21.41
CA LYS A 191 -7.18 18.72 22.08
C LYS A 191 -7.59 17.57 23.00
N TYR A 192 -7.12 16.35 22.70
CA TYR A 192 -7.49 15.13 23.43
C TYR A 192 -6.26 14.36 23.93
N PRO A 193 -5.49 14.91 24.91
CA PRO A 193 -4.20 14.37 25.31
C PRO A 193 -4.25 12.96 25.93
N LYS A 194 -5.41 12.52 26.44
CA LYS A 194 -5.56 11.16 26.95
C LYS A 194 -5.47 10.10 25.85
N LEU A 195 -5.69 10.44 24.58
CA LEU A 195 -5.51 9.51 23.47
C LEU A 195 -4.08 8.96 23.42
N THR A 196 -3.09 9.77 23.76
CA THR A 196 -1.68 9.33 23.80
C THR A 196 -1.21 8.95 25.18
N SER A 197 -1.70 9.59 26.25
CA SER A 197 -1.27 9.26 27.62
C SER A 197 -1.96 8.01 28.20
N VAL A 198 -3.10 7.60 27.66
CA VAL A 198 -3.88 6.41 28.06
C VAL A 198 -4.10 5.49 26.85
N GLY A 199 -4.64 6.02 25.76
CA GLY A 199 -5.01 5.24 24.57
C GLY A 199 -3.82 4.61 23.83
N ALA A 200 -2.61 5.18 23.96
CA ALA A 200 -1.41 4.63 23.33
C ALA A 200 -0.67 3.58 24.18
N ILE A 201 -1.15 3.32 25.41
CA ILE A 201 -0.60 2.24 26.27
C ILE A 201 -1.07 0.89 25.71
N GLY A 202 -0.14 -0.05 25.61
CA GLY A 202 -0.42 -1.42 25.19
C GLY A 202 -0.16 -1.68 23.70
N ASN A 203 -0.18 -2.95 23.41
CA ASN A 203 -0.16 -3.54 22.06
C ASN A 203 -0.99 -4.84 22.08
N TRP A 204 -1.08 -5.52 20.96
CA TRP A 204 -1.89 -6.74 20.86
C TRP A 204 -1.51 -7.87 21.83
N HIS A 205 -0.22 -8.01 22.15
CA HIS A 205 0.28 -9.08 23.03
C HIS A 205 0.42 -8.65 24.49
N ASP A 206 0.65 -7.36 24.74
CA ASP A 206 0.89 -6.82 26.07
C ASP A 206 0.06 -5.53 26.27
N PRO A 207 -1.08 -5.61 27.00
CA PRO A 207 -1.92 -4.46 27.25
C PRO A 207 -1.28 -3.41 28.17
N GLU A 208 -0.17 -3.74 28.85
CA GLU A 208 0.57 -2.87 29.76
C GLU A 208 1.84 -2.29 29.11
N ALA A 209 2.11 -2.61 27.84
CA ALA A 209 3.29 -2.11 27.14
C ALA A 209 3.34 -0.57 27.17
N PRO A 210 4.54 0.03 27.30
CA PRO A 210 4.68 1.48 27.33
C PRO A 210 4.01 2.17 26.15
N ALA A 211 3.42 3.35 26.40
CA ALA A 211 2.76 4.14 25.38
C ALA A 211 3.71 4.43 24.20
N LYS A 212 3.26 4.14 22.99
CA LYS A 212 3.95 4.46 21.73
C LYS A 212 2.99 5.17 20.79
N PHE A 213 3.42 6.29 20.26
CA PHE A 213 2.63 7.10 19.31
C PHE A 213 3.57 8.01 18.52
N TYR A 214 3.05 8.62 17.47
CA TYR A 214 3.72 9.67 16.71
C TYR A 214 3.29 11.04 17.20
N THR A 215 4.27 11.89 17.47
CA THR A 215 4.02 13.34 17.64
C THR A 215 3.58 13.96 16.32
N GLN A 216 2.90 15.10 16.37
CA GLN A 216 2.50 15.80 15.15
C GLN A 216 3.71 16.20 14.29
N GLU A 217 4.83 16.51 14.90
CA GLU A 217 6.08 16.83 14.23
C GLU A 217 6.65 15.60 13.50
N GLU A 218 6.62 14.42 14.11
CA GLU A 218 7.04 13.16 13.44
C GLU A 218 6.12 12.78 12.30
N ILE A 219 4.80 12.98 12.43
CA ILE A 219 3.85 12.77 11.34
C ILE A 219 4.18 13.69 10.17
N LYS A 220 4.39 14.99 10.42
CA LYS A 220 4.77 15.96 9.38
C LYS A 220 6.09 15.58 8.68
N GLU A 221 7.06 15.11 9.46
CA GLU A 221 8.35 14.63 8.93
C GLU A 221 8.14 13.44 7.97
N ILE A 222 7.34 12.45 8.39
CA ILE A 222 7.04 11.26 7.57
C ILE A 222 6.24 11.63 6.33
N VAL A 223 5.24 12.49 6.45
CA VAL A 223 4.42 12.95 5.33
C VAL A 223 5.28 13.72 4.30
N ALA A 224 6.16 14.60 4.76
CA ALA A 224 7.10 15.30 3.87
C ALA A 224 8.07 14.31 3.20
N TYR A 225 8.60 13.34 3.95
CA TYR A 225 9.47 12.29 3.43
C TYR A 225 8.81 11.43 2.36
N ALA A 226 7.53 11.10 2.54
CA ALA A 226 6.71 10.39 1.56
C ALA A 226 6.46 11.25 0.31
N ALA A 227 6.12 12.53 0.49
CA ALA A 227 5.86 13.47 -0.60
C ALA A 227 7.07 13.65 -1.54
N GLU A 228 8.30 13.69 -1.00
CA GLU A 228 9.53 13.70 -1.81
C GLU A 228 9.71 12.44 -2.69
N ARG A 229 8.95 11.39 -2.42
CA ARG A 229 8.94 10.11 -3.13
C ARG A 229 7.69 9.92 -3.98
N HIS A 230 6.88 10.97 -4.12
CA HIS A 230 5.58 10.92 -4.77
C HIS A 230 4.65 9.86 -4.18
N ILE A 231 4.72 9.67 -2.84
CA ILE A 231 3.84 8.80 -2.08
C ILE A 231 2.90 9.66 -1.24
N MET A 232 1.60 9.48 -1.47
CA MET A 232 0.55 10.08 -0.66
C MET A 232 0.30 9.23 0.59
N VAL A 233 0.28 9.88 1.76
CA VAL A 233 -0.06 9.21 3.03
C VAL A 233 -1.54 9.40 3.30
N VAL A 234 -2.29 8.31 3.39
CA VAL A 234 -3.72 8.28 3.73
C VAL A 234 -3.87 7.79 5.15
N PRO A 235 -4.31 8.63 6.10
CA PRO A 235 -4.52 8.22 7.48
C PRO A 235 -5.83 7.46 7.61
N GLU A 236 -5.87 6.45 8.49
CA GLU A 236 -7.09 5.81 8.96
C GLU A 236 -7.38 6.16 10.42
N PHE A 237 -8.60 6.60 10.64
CA PHE A 237 -9.22 6.77 11.96
C PHE A 237 -10.48 5.92 11.99
N ASP A 238 -10.37 4.72 12.53
CA ASP A 238 -11.41 3.71 12.48
C ASP A 238 -12.60 4.03 13.39
N MET A 239 -13.81 3.84 12.84
CA MET A 239 -15.09 4.09 13.49
C MET A 239 -16.26 3.45 12.71
N PRO A 240 -17.39 3.08 13.35
CA PRO A 240 -17.68 3.17 14.77
C PRO A 240 -17.09 2.04 15.59
N GLY A 241 -16.66 0.94 14.97
CA GLY A 241 -15.93 -0.16 15.59
C GLY A 241 -14.49 0.20 15.92
N HIS A 242 -13.71 -0.75 16.43
CA HIS A 242 -12.26 -0.63 16.70
C HIS A 242 -11.87 0.58 17.59
N ALA A 243 -12.82 1.05 18.43
CA ALA A 243 -12.69 2.29 19.22
C ALA A 243 -12.23 2.06 20.66
N THR A 244 -11.78 0.86 21.05
CA THR A 244 -11.46 0.52 22.44
C THR A 244 -10.39 1.44 23.04
N ALA A 245 -9.37 1.83 22.28
CA ALA A 245 -8.37 2.79 22.74
C ALA A 245 -8.97 4.17 23.06
N VAL A 246 -9.96 4.61 22.29
CA VAL A 246 -10.72 5.85 22.56
C VAL A 246 -11.60 5.69 23.79
N SER A 247 -12.36 4.59 23.86
CA SER A 247 -13.25 4.29 25.01
C SER A 247 -12.47 4.21 26.32
N ARG A 248 -11.26 3.66 26.30
CA ARG A 248 -10.35 3.61 27.44
C ARG A 248 -9.87 5.02 27.86
N SER A 249 -9.66 5.89 26.89
CA SER A 249 -9.20 7.27 27.11
C SER A 249 -10.31 8.21 27.55
N TYR A 250 -11.50 8.05 27.00
CA TYR A 250 -12.70 8.88 27.17
C TYR A 250 -13.94 7.99 27.28
N PRO A 251 -14.20 7.38 28.46
CA PRO A 251 -15.27 6.40 28.65
C PRO A 251 -16.67 6.91 28.27
N GLU A 252 -16.90 8.22 28.34
CA GLU A 252 -18.16 8.86 27.95
C GLU A 252 -18.48 8.73 26.46
N LEU A 253 -17.49 8.38 25.63
CA LEU A 253 -17.65 8.17 24.18
C LEU A 253 -17.92 6.70 23.82
N SER A 254 -17.83 5.78 24.81
CA SER A 254 -18.04 4.36 24.59
C SER A 254 -19.49 4.04 24.27
N GLY A 255 -19.71 3.23 23.24
CA GLY A 255 -21.00 2.62 22.89
C GLY A 255 -21.24 1.29 23.61
N GLY A 256 -20.36 0.93 24.55
CA GLY A 256 -20.42 -0.34 25.28
C GLY A 256 -19.77 -1.48 24.49
N GLY A 257 -20.27 -2.68 24.73
CA GLY A 257 -19.75 -3.96 24.25
C GLY A 257 -19.75 -4.95 25.39
N GLU A 258 -19.38 -6.22 25.14
CA GLU A 258 -19.35 -7.26 26.15
C GLU A 258 -18.06 -8.08 26.10
N GLY A 259 -17.56 -8.46 27.27
CA GLY A 259 -16.38 -9.31 27.39
C GLY A 259 -15.13 -8.71 26.73
N LYS A 260 -14.52 -9.43 25.79
CA LYS A 260 -13.33 -8.95 25.07
C LYS A 260 -13.60 -7.76 24.13
N TRP A 261 -14.86 -7.48 23.85
CA TRP A 261 -15.32 -6.39 22.99
C TRP A 261 -15.86 -5.18 23.80
N ASP A 262 -15.60 -5.12 25.11
CA ASP A 262 -15.97 -3.96 25.92
C ASP A 262 -15.29 -2.69 25.40
N GLY A 263 -16.10 -1.65 25.19
CA GLY A 263 -15.63 -0.39 24.63
C GLY A 263 -15.27 -0.41 23.16
N PHE A 264 -15.60 -1.47 22.41
CA PHE A 264 -15.22 -1.65 21.01
C PHE A 264 -15.85 -0.61 20.06
N THR A 265 -17.06 -0.12 20.38
CA THR A 265 -17.74 0.85 19.53
C THR A 265 -17.83 2.23 20.17
N PHE A 266 -17.84 3.27 19.32
CA PHE A 266 -18.31 4.60 19.73
C PHE A 266 -19.79 4.58 20.11
N HIS A 267 -20.18 5.49 21.02
CA HIS A 267 -21.59 5.71 21.34
C HIS A 267 -22.31 6.39 20.16
N PRO A 268 -23.24 5.70 19.49
CA PRO A 268 -23.73 6.15 18.19
C PRO A 268 -24.76 7.30 18.26
N CYS A 269 -25.31 7.58 19.44
CA CYS A 269 -26.42 8.53 19.60
C CYS A 269 -25.99 9.90 20.14
N LYS A 270 -24.82 9.98 20.82
CA LYS A 270 -24.39 11.20 21.51
C LYS A 270 -23.76 12.21 20.55
N GLU A 271 -24.24 13.46 20.61
CA GLU A 271 -23.63 14.54 19.80
C GLU A 271 -22.17 14.81 20.23
N THR A 272 -21.79 14.52 21.48
CA THR A 272 -20.41 14.59 21.95
C THR A 272 -19.47 13.66 21.20
N THR A 273 -19.95 12.49 20.75
CA THR A 273 -19.20 11.57 19.90
C THR A 273 -18.87 12.23 18.55
N TYR A 274 -19.84 12.82 17.89
CA TYR A 274 -19.64 13.47 16.59
C TYR A 274 -18.81 14.75 16.71
N GLN A 275 -18.92 15.48 17.82
CA GLN A 275 -18.06 16.61 18.12
C GLN A 275 -16.60 16.16 18.31
N PHE A 276 -16.37 15.06 19.06
CA PHE A 276 -15.05 14.46 19.22
C PHE A 276 -14.45 14.06 17.86
N ILE A 277 -15.23 13.35 17.02
CA ILE A 277 -14.79 12.95 15.68
C ILE A 277 -14.41 14.18 14.85
N SER A 278 -15.25 15.22 14.85
CA SER A 278 -14.99 16.44 14.12
C SER A 278 -13.69 17.14 14.58
N ASP A 279 -13.50 17.23 15.90
CA ASP A 279 -12.33 17.87 16.50
C ASP A 279 -11.02 17.09 16.19
N VAL A 280 -11.06 15.76 16.26
CA VAL A 280 -9.93 14.90 15.91
C VAL A 280 -9.59 15.06 14.43
N LEU A 281 -10.60 15.07 13.57
CA LEU A 281 -10.41 15.26 12.12
C LEU A 281 -9.86 16.66 11.78
N ASP A 282 -10.15 17.71 12.55
CA ASP A 282 -9.54 19.02 12.34
C ASP A 282 -8.01 18.98 12.48
N GLU A 283 -7.50 18.23 13.47
CA GLU A 283 -6.05 18.05 13.63
C GLU A 283 -5.47 17.12 12.56
N ILE A 284 -6.12 15.98 12.27
CA ILE A 284 -5.68 15.03 11.23
C ILE A 284 -5.56 15.72 9.87
N VAL A 285 -6.56 16.48 9.46
CA VAL A 285 -6.56 17.20 8.17
C VAL A 285 -5.40 18.20 8.07
N SER A 286 -4.99 18.79 9.19
CA SER A 286 -3.83 19.70 9.22
C SER A 286 -2.48 19.00 9.05
N LEU A 287 -2.41 17.71 9.38
CA LEU A 287 -1.21 16.88 9.33
C LEU A 287 -1.06 16.16 7.98
N PHE A 288 -2.18 15.77 7.37
CA PHE A 288 -2.20 14.95 6.15
C PHE A 288 -2.79 15.73 4.96
N PRO A 289 -1.95 16.11 3.97
CA PRO A 289 -2.41 16.81 2.76
C PRO A 289 -3.31 15.96 1.87
N SER A 290 -3.37 14.64 2.07
CA SER A 290 -4.23 13.71 1.32
C SER A 290 -5.64 14.27 1.16
N PRO A 291 -6.26 14.18 -0.03
CA PRO A 291 -7.67 14.50 -0.21
C PRO A 291 -8.60 13.46 0.44
N TYR A 292 -8.04 12.39 0.98
CA TYR A 292 -8.76 11.25 1.52
C TYR A 292 -8.52 11.06 3.01
N ILE A 293 -9.56 10.60 3.72
CA ILE A 293 -9.51 10.09 5.09
C ILE A 293 -10.19 8.72 5.08
N HIS A 294 -9.50 7.69 5.56
CA HIS A 294 -10.10 6.39 5.78
C HIS A 294 -10.74 6.34 7.16
N ILE A 295 -11.99 5.89 7.24
CA ILE A 295 -12.76 5.84 8.50
C ILE A 295 -13.01 4.42 9.03
N GLY A 296 -12.46 3.40 8.40
CA GLY A 296 -12.80 2.01 8.71
C GLY A 296 -14.22 1.66 8.26
N GLY A 297 -15.11 1.50 9.21
CA GLY A 297 -16.53 1.19 8.98
C GLY A 297 -16.85 -0.30 8.98
N ASP A 298 -15.88 -1.13 9.37
CA ASP A 298 -15.95 -2.58 9.37
C ASP A 298 -16.32 -3.17 10.74
N GLU A 299 -16.77 -4.40 10.71
CA GLU A 299 -16.87 -5.34 11.84
C GLU A 299 -17.65 -4.85 13.09
N VAL A 300 -18.48 -3.83 12.98
CA VAL A 300 -19.22 -3.17 14.08
C VAL A 300 -20.00 -4.18 14.93
N HIS A 301 -20.47 -5.26 14.28
CA HIS A 301 -21.27 -6.32 14.94
C HIS A 301 -20.52 -7.08 16.06
N TYR A 302 -19.19 -7.01 16.11
CA TYR A 302 -18.42 -7.64 17.18
C TYR A 302 -18.62 -6.95 18.54
N GLY A 303 -18.87 -5.65 18.58
CA GLY A 303 -18.93 -4.89 19.82
C GLY A 303 -20.18 -4.03 20.01
N ASN A 304 -21.25 -4.29 19.25
CA ASN A 304 -22.49 -3.51 19.35
C ASN A 304 -23.58 -4.17 20.21
N GLN A 305 -23.25 -5.15 21.07
CA GLN A 305 -24.23 -5.88 21.88
C GLN A 305 -25.04 -4.93 22.76
N SER A 306 -24.40 -3.93 23.36
CA SER A 306 -25.07 -2.94 24.20
C SER A 306 -26.10 -2.10 23.42
N TRP A 307 -25.97 -1.98 22.11
CA TRP A 307 -26.92 -1.23 21.30
C TRP A 307 -28.33 -1.83 21.33
N PHE A 308 -28.43 -3.16 21.51
CA PHE A 308 -29.72 -3.89 21.56
C PHE A 308 -30.45 -3.72 22.90
N THR A 309 -29.74 -3.35 23.95
CA THR A 309 -30.29 -3.34 25.33
C THR A 309 -30.27 -1.97 26.01
N ASP A 310 -29.44 -1.03 25.53
CA ASP A 310 -29.34 0.31 26.08
C ASP A 310 -30.64 1.10 25.80
N PRO A 311 -31.36 1.57 26.83
CA PRO A 311 -32.62 2.27 26.63
C PRO A 311 -32.49 3.60 25.88
N GLU A 312 -31.36 4.33 26.00
CA GLU A 312 -31.11 5.57 25.26
C GLU A 312 -30.96 5.30 23.78
N ILE A 313 -30.17 4.28 23.43
CA ILE A 313 -29.95 3.86 22.04
C ILE A 313 -31.26 3.35 21.43
N GLN A 314 -32.00 2.49 22.13
CA GLN A 314 -33.28 1.97 21.65
C GLN A 314 -34.34 3.07 21.46
N GLN A 315 -34.34 4.08 22.34
CA GLN A 315 -35.23 5.23 22.16
C GLN A 315 -34.80 6.08 20.95
N PHE A 316 -33.49 6.31 20.78
CA PHE A 316 -32.95 7.06 19.64
C PHE A 316 -33.30 6.40 18.29
N ILE A 317 -33.19 5.07 18.20
CA ILE A 317 -33.59 4.32 17.00
C ILE A 317 -35.05 4.64 16.63
N LYS A 318 -35.94 4.61 17.62
CA LYS A 318 -37.37 4.91 17.42
C LYS A 318 -37.60 6.38 17.03
N ASP A 319 -36.97 7.32 17.73
CA ASP A 319 -37.14 8.76 17.49
C ASP A 319 -36.64 9.19 16.12
N LYS A 320 -35.59 8.53 15.62
CA LYS A 320 -35.04 8.76 14.29
C LYS A 320 -35.72 7.95 13.18
N GLY A 321 -36.66 7.07 13.52
CA GLY A 321 -37.33 6.19 12.56
C GLY A 321 -36.39 5.18 11.89
N LEU A 322 -35.32 4.78 12.58
CA LEU A 322 -34.41 3.76 12.11
C LEU A 322 -35.02 2.37 12.33
N GLN A 323 -34.72 1.44 11.42
CA GLN A 323 -35.37 0.11 11.48
C GLN A 323 -34.85 -0.74 12.65
N ASN A 324 -33.54 -0.65 12.94
CA ASN A 324 -32.83 -1.46 13.93
C ASN A 324 -31.41 -0.92 14.14
N GLU A 325 -30.56 -1.68 14.82
CA GLU A 325 -29.16 -1.37 15.12
C GLU A 325 -28.30 -1.26 13.86
N THR A 326 -28.58 -2.03 12.80
CA THR A 326 -27.95 -1.86 11.47
C THR A 326 -28.32 -0.51 10.87
N GLY A 327 -29.58 -0.08 11.00
CA GLY A 327 -29.99 1.27 10.60
C GLY A 327 -29.27 2.36 11.39
N LEU A 328 -28.95 2.12 12.66
CA LEU A 328 -28.16 3.02 13.50
C LEU A 328 -26.69 3.06 13.06
N GLU A 329 -26.08 1.93 12.72
CA GLU A 329 -24.74 1.86 12.13
C GLU A 329 -24.68 2.68 10.83
N HIS A 330 -25.64 2.50 9.93
CA HIS A 330 -25.74 3.27 8.69
C HIS A 330 -25.91 4.78 8.95
N TYR A 331 -26.66 5.15 9.98
CA TYR A 331 -26.81 6.54 10.41
C TYR A 331 -25.46 7.11 10.86
N PHE A 332 -24.69 6.36 11.68
CA PHE A 332 -23.36 6.77 12.13
C PHE A 332 -22.42 6.99 10.94
N VAL A 333 -22.31 6.02 10.02
CA VAL A 333 -21.43 6.09 8.86
C VAL A 333 -21.77 7.30 7.98
N LYS A 334 -23.07 7.58 7.75
CA LYS A 334 -23.49 8.78 7.01
C LYS A 334 -23.06 10.07 7.71
N ARG A 335 -23.18 10.15 9.02
CA ARG A 335 -22.75 11.32 9.77
C ARG A 335 -21.24 11.50 9.74
N ALA A 336 -20.48 10.40 9.84
CA ALA A 336 -19.02 10.42 9.68
C ALA A 336 -18.63 10.92 8.28
N ALA A 337 -19.30 10.43 7.23
CA ALA A 337 -19.09 10.90 5.85
C ALA A 337 -19.37 12.40 5.71
N ASP A 338 -20.43 12.90 6.31
CA ASP A 338 -20.76 14.34 6.27
C ASP A 338 -19.71 15.19 7.03
N ILE A 339 -19.20 14.69 8.16
CA ILE A 339 -18.11 15.36 8.88
C ILE A 339 -16.84 15.39 8.02
N VAL A 340 -16.42 14.28 7.43
CA VAL A 340 -15.25 14.21 6.53
C VAL A 340 -15.43 15.17 5.35
N ALA A 341 -16.60 15.18 4.71
CA ALA A 341 -16.91 16.10 3.61
C ALA A 341 -16.88 17.57 4.04
N SER A 342 -17.33 17.90 5.26
CA SER A 342 -17.25 19.25 5.81
C SER A 342 -15.83 19.77 6.00
N LYS A 343 -14.84 18.87 6.08
CA LYS A 343 -13.40 19.18 6.11
C LYS A 343 -12.78 19.27 4.70
N GLY A 344 -13.59 19.18 3.65
CA GLY A 344 -13.11 19.22 2.25
C GLY A 344 -12.40 17.93 1.82
N LYS A 345 -12.66 16.81 2.48
CA LYS A 345 -12.06 15.51 2.19
C LYS A 345 -13.10 14.52 1.67
N THR A 346 -12.65 13.50 0.95
CA THR A 346 -13.46 12.35 0.54
C THR A 346 -13.19 11.20 1.50
N MET A 347 -14.26 10.58 1.97
CA MET A 347 -14.19 9.41 2.83
C MET A 347 -13.70 8.18 2.05
N ILE A 348 -12.86 7.35 2.65
CA ILE A 348 -12.67 5.95 2.26
C ILE A 348 -13.20 5.09 3.39
N GLY A 349 -13.78 3.93 3.07
CA GLY A 349 -14.16 2.94 4.07
C GLY A 349 -14.15 1.54 3.50
N TRP A 350 -14.12 0.56 4.39
CA TRP A 350 -14.21 -0.84 4.04
C TRP A 350 -15.56 -1.14 3.38
N ASP A 351 -15.70 -2.27 2.69
CA ASP A 351 -16.85 -2.52 1.80
C ASP A 351 -18.20 -2.65 2.53
N GLU A 352 -18.23 -2.62 3.86
CA GLU A 352 -19.45 -2.51 4.68
C GLU A 352 -20.21 -1.20 4.45
N ILE A 353 -19.50 -0.10 4.17
CA ILE A 353 -20.13 1.22 3.98
C ILE A 353 -21.09 1.30 2.80
N ILE A 354 -21.01 0.35 1.86
CA ILE A 354 -21.92 0.28 0.70
C ILE A 354 -23.36 0.18 1.17
N ASP A 355 -23.61 -0.61 2.22
CA ASP A 355 -24.95 -0.86 2.75
C ASP A 355 -25.50 0.36 3.50
N ALA A 356 -24.63 1.23 4.01
CA ALA A 356 -25.03 2.49 4.62
C ALA A 356 -25.66 3.48 3.62
N GLY A 357 -25.37 3.35 2.32
CA GLY A 357 -25.91 4.23 1.27
C GLY A 357 -25.39 5.67 1.40
N VAL A 358 -24.10 5.82 1.66
CA VAL A 358 -23.38 7.09 1.50
C VAL A 358 -23.34 7.43 0.01
N SER A 359 -23.44 8.70 -0.35
CA SER A 359 -23.39 9.07 -1.77
C SER A 359 -22.02 8.78 -2.39
N PRO A 360 -21.95 8.21 -3.62
CA PRO A 360 -20.67 7.84 -4.27
C PRO A 360 -19.71 9.02 -4.51
N ASP A 361 -20.22 10.25 -4.55
CA ASP A 361 -19.40 11.46 -4.64
C ASP A 361 -18.68 11.80 -3.32
N LYS A 362 -19.12 11.24 -2.20
CA LYS A 362 -18.55 11.45 -0.86
C LYS A 362 -17.65 10.31 -0.38
N ALA A 363 -17.72 9.13 -1.03
CA ALA A 363 -17.05 7.94 -0.54
C ALA A 363 -16.40 7.10 -1.64
N ILE A 364 -15.26 6.51 -1.29
CA ILE A 364 -14.56 5.46 -2.04
C ILE A 364 -14.68 4.18 -1.23
N VAL A 365 -14.96 3.07 -1.90
CA VAL A 365 -15.09 1.75 -1.27
C VAL A 365 -13.77 1.01 -1.37
N MET A 366 -13.28 0.49 -0.24
CA MET A 366 -12.15 -0.42 -0.19
C MET A 366 -12.65 -1.85 -0.02
N TRP A 367 -12.65 -2.61 -1.14
CA TRP A 367 -13.17 -3.98 -1.14
C TRP A 367 -12.15 -4.96 -0.61
N TRP A 368 -12.45 -5.61 0.54
CA TRP A 368 -11.55 -6.54 1.23
C TRP A 368 -12.10 -7.97 1.38
N ARG A 369 -13.43 -8.14 1.42
CA ARG A 369 -14.10 -9.45 1.61
C ARG A 369 -14.11 -10.25 0.31
N HIS A 370 -13.00 -10.93 0.01
CA HIS A 370 -12.80 -11.71 -1.22
C HIS A 370 -13.86 -12.77 -1.49
N ASP A 371 -14.51 -13.28 -0.45
CA ASP A 371 -15.62 -14.23 -0.46
C ASP A 371 -16.97 -13.56 -0.73
N ARG A 372 -17.05 -12.23 -0.61
CA ARG A 372 -18.24 -11.42 -0.90
C ARG A 372 -18.06 -10.61 -2.19
N LYS A 373 -17.82 -11.31 -3.31
CA LYS A 373 -17.64 -10.66 -4.62
C LYS A 373 -18.84 -9.83 -5.06
N HIS A 374 -20.04 -10.17 -4.57
CA HIS A 374 -21.25 -9.39 -4.83
C HIS A 374 -21.16 -7.96 -4.27
N GLN A 375 -20.40 -7.72 -3.20
CA GLN A 375 -20.18 -6.36 -2.68
C GLN A 375 -19.32 -5.52 -3.63
N LEU A 376 -18.29 -6.11 -4.25
CA LEU A 376 -17.53 -5.43 -5.31
C LEU A 376 -18.45 -5.00 -6.46
N VAL A 377 -19.26 -5.93 -6.97
CA VAL A 377 -20.20 -5.65 -8.06
C VAL A 377 -21.21 -4.59 -7.65
N LYS A 378 -21.80 -4.71 -6.45
CA LYS A 378 -22.74 -3.74 -5.89
C LYS A 378 -22.14 -2.33 -5.77
N ALA A 379 -20.87 -2.22 -5.32
CA ALA A 379 -20.20 -0.93 -5.25
C ALA A 379 -20.10 -0.28 -6.65
N LEU A 380 -19.63 -1.05 -7.63
CA LEU A 380 -19.46 -0.57 -9.00
C LEU A 380 -20.81 -0.20 -9.65
N GLU A 381 -21.84 -1.04 -9.52
CA GLU A 381 -23.20 -0.77 -10.03
C GLU A 381 -23.83 0.48 -9.39
N ASN A 382 -23.51 0.77 -8.13
CA ASN A 382 -23.95 1.97 -7.42
C ASN A 382 -23.11 3.21 -7.73
N GLY A 383 -22.10 3.12 -8.60
CA GLY A 383 -21.29 4.26 -9.05
C GLY A 383 -20.13 4.64 -8.12
N TYR A 384 -19.77 3.80 -7.15
CA TYR A 384 -18.60 4.08 -6.31
C TYR A 384 -17.29 3.84 -7.07
N ASN A 385 -16.30 4.68 -6.77
CA ASN A 385 -14.91 4.32 -7.02
C ASN A 385 -14.48 3.24 -6.03
N VAL A 386 -13.67 2.28 -6.51
CA VAL A 386 -13.28 1.11 -5.73
C VAL A 386 -11.76 0.93 -5.71
N ILE A 387 -11.22 0.60 -4.53
CA ILE A 387 -9.86 0.13 -4.34
C ILE A 387 -9.94 -1.36 -3.97
N MET A 388 -9.21 -2.22 -4.68
CA MET A 388 -9.22 -3.65 -4.44
C MET A 388 -8.10 -4.04 -3.46
N THR A 389 -8.47 -4.57 -2.30
CA THR A 389 -7.57 -5.10 -1.29
C THR A 389 -8.10 -6.42 -0.69
N PRO A 390 -8.47 -7.41 -1.52
CA PRO A 390 -9.11 -8.62 -1.01
C PRO A 390 -8.17 -9.39 -0.07
N ARG A 391 -8.71 -9.86 1.08
CA ARG A 391 -7.96 -10.69 2.05
C ARG A 391 -7.11 -11.76 1.36
N ARG A 392 -7.64 -12.36 0.33
CA ARG A 392 -6.90 -13.27 -0.53
C ARG A 392 -6.93 -12.74 -1.95
N PRO A 393 -5.75 -12.46 -2.53
CA PRO A 393 -4.40 -12.78 -2.00
C PRO A 393 -3.65 -11.59 -1.37
N PHE A 394 -4.32 -10.45 -1.04
CA PHE A 394 -3.66 -9.16 -0.74
C PHE A 394 -3.52 -8.81 0.75
N TYR A 395 -3.91 -9.71 1.68
CA TYR A 395 -3.55 -9.51 3.08
C TYR A 395 -2.25 -10.23 3.40
N ALA A 396 -1.25 -9.47 3.85
CA ALA A 396 0.08 -9.96 4.15
C ALA A 396 0.17 -10.72 5.48
N ASP A 397 -0.79 -10.57 6.37
CA ASP A 397 -0.91 -11.34 7.61
C ASP A 397 -1.31 -12.81 7.38
N PHE A 398 -1.79 -13.15 6.17
CA PHE A 398 -1.85 -14.55 5.74
C PHE A 398 -0.45 -15.09 5.50
N VAL A 399 -0.17 -16.30 5.97
CA VAL A 399 1.09 -16.96 5.68
C VAL A 399 1.30 -17.13 4.18
N GLN A 400 2.54 -17.13 3.74
CA GLN A 400 2.88 -17.17 2.33
C GLN A 400 3.38 -18.53 1.84
N TYR A 401 3.49 -19.50 2.74
CA TYR A 401 3.93 -20.86 2.45
C TYR A 401 3.22 -21.86 3.36
N GLY A 402 2.94 -23.07 2.84
CA GLY A 402 2.12 -24.06 3.53
C GLY A 402 2.70 -24.62 4.84
N GLU A 403 4.02 -24.47 5.07
CA GLU A 403 4.68 -24.93 6.30
C GLU A 403 4.78 -23.83 7.37
N HIS A 404 4.46 -22.57 7.03
CA HIS A 404 4.42 -21.49 8.01
C HIS A 404 3.23 -21.68 8.96
N LYS A 405 3.44 -21.29 10.23
CA LYS A 405 2.51 -21.57 11.33
C LYS A 405 1.94 -20.29 11.95
N VAL A 406 2.61 -19.17 11.78
CA VAL A 406 2.25 -17.92 12.44
C VAL A 406 1.77 -16.90 11.41
N GLY A 407 0.47 -16.67 11.41
CA GLY A 407 -0.27 -15.85 10.47
C GLY A 407 -1.66 -16.41 10.27
N ARG A 408 -2.48 -15.77 9.45
CA ARG A 408 -3.80 -16.30 9.09
C ARG A 408 -3.64 -17.47 8.12
N LEU A 409 -4.42 -18.53 8.34
CA LEU A 409 -4.41 -19.77 7.56
C LEU A 409 -5.79 -20.14 6.99
N TRP A 410 -6.78 -19.25 7.08
CA TRP A 410 -8.15 -19.52 6.69
C TRP A 410 -8.25 -20.01 5.24
N ASN A 411 -8.53 -21.30 5.07
CA ASN A 411 -8.64 -21.98 3.77
C ASN A 411 -7.39 -21.87 2.89
N GLY A 412 -6.19 -21.79 3.47
CA GLY A 412 -4.92 -21.80 2.76
C GLY A 412 -4.02 -20.59 3.03
N TYR A 413 -3.03 -20.41 2.19
CA TYR A 413 -2.02 -19.36 2.30
C TYR A 413 -2.04 -18.45 1.06
N ASN A 414 -1.39 -17.30 1.15
CA ASN A 414 -1.28 -16.33 0.04
C ASN A 414 0.12 -16.45 -0.58
N ALA A 415 0.30 -17.36 -1.55
CA ALA A 415 1.56 -17.52 -2.26
C ALA A 415 1.86 -16.29 -3.14
N ILE A 416 3.14 -16.03 -3.40
CA ILE A 416 3.56 -14.92 -4.26
C ILE A 416 2.99 -15.02 -5.67
N GLU A 417 2.81 -16.25 -6.19
CA GLU A 417 2.21 -16.49 -7.50
C GLU A 417 0.72 -16.14 -7.54
N ASP A 418 0.00 -16.34 -6.45
CA ASP A 418 -1.42 -15.96 -6.36
C ASP A 418 -1.57 -14.44 -6.28
N VAL A 419 -0.67 -13.78 -5.54
CA VAL A 419 -0.56 -12.32 -5.53
C VAL A 419 -0.31 -11.82 -6.95
N TYR A 420 0.75 -12.30 -7.62
CA TYR A 420 1.14 -11.87 -8.96
C TYR A 420 0.05 -12.07 -10.03
N ARG A 421 -0.86 -13.03 -9.85
CA ARG A 421 -1.96 -13.28 -10.81
C ARG A 421 -3.14 -12.33 -10.64
N PHE A 422 -3.22 -11.60 -9.55
CA PHE A 422 -4.32 -10.66 -9.32
C PHE A 422 -4.13 -9.38 -10.18
N PRO A 423 -5.21 -8.74 -10.70
CA PRO A 423 -6.63 -9.06 -10.51
C PRO A 423 -7.22 -9.97 -11.63
N GLU A 424 -6.41 -10.57 -12.48
CA GLU A 424 -6.88 -11.31 -13.66
C GLU A 424 -7.98 -12.35 -13.35
N PRO A 425 -7.96 -13.09 -12.22
CA PRO A 425 -9.00 -14.05 -11.91
C PRO A 425 -10.40 -13.45 -11.73
N ILE A 426 -10.48 -12.15 -11.42
CA ILE A 426 -11.75 -11.44 -11.19
C ILE A 426 -11.99 -10.29 -12.18
N ILE A 427 -11.15 -10.11 -13.18
CA ILE A 427 -11.26 -8.99 -14.13
C ILE A 427 -12.62 -8.95 -14.84
N HIS A 428 -13.27 -10.10 -15.01
CA HIS A 428 -14.60 -10.19 -15.58
C HIS A 428 -15.69 -9.49 -14.77
N LEU A 429 -15.45 -9.22 -13.47
CA LEU A 429 -16.37 -8.48 -12.60
C LEU A 429 -16.19 -6.95 -12.72
N THR A 430 -15.03 -6.50 -13.19
CA THR A 430 -14.65 -5.09 -13.19
C THR A 430 -14.46 -4.50 -14.58
N LYS A 431 -14.44 -5.32 -15.64
CA LYS A 431 -14.12 -4.92 -17.02
C LYS A 431 -15.04 -3.84 -17.62
N ASP A 432 -16.30 -3.79 -17.15
CA ASP A 432 -17.28 -2.81 -17.62
C ASP A 432 -17.25 -1.52 -16.77
N TYR A 433 -16.38 -1.46 -15.76
CA TYR A 433 -16.23 -0.38 -14.76
C TYR A 433 -14.78 0.04 -14.57
N GLU A 434 -13.93 -0.08 -15.60
CA GLU A 434 -12.48 0.19 -15.49
C GLU A 434 -12.17 1.57 -14.92
N ASP A 435 -12.95 2.59 -15.29
CA ASP A 435 -12.78 3.97 -14.82
C ASP A 435 -13.10 4.15 -13.31
N GLN A 436 -13.88 3.23 -12.72
CA GLN A 436 -14.22 3.26 -11.29
C GLN A 436 -13.21 2.46 -10.44
N VAL A 437 -12.40 1.60 -11.04
CA VAL A 437 -11.38 0.84 -10.33
C VAL A 437 -10.11 1.69 -10.22
N LEU A 438 -9.93 2.35 -9.07
CA LEU A 438 -8.76 3.21 -8.83
C LEU A 438 -7.46 2.42 -8.79
N GLY A 439 -7.50 1.18 -8.28
CA GLY A 439 -6.34 0.31 -8.24
C GLY A 439 -6.35 -0.72 -7.12
N LEU A 440 -5.15 -1.00 -6.61
CA LEU A 440 -4.86 -2.13 -5.73
C LEU A 440 -4.15 -1.66 -4.46
N GLN A 441 -4.39 -2.39 -3.36
CA GLN A 441 -3.66 -2.17 -2.11
C GLN A 441 -3.31 -3.50 -1.45
N PHE A 442 -2.08 -3.61 -0.98
CA PHE A 442 -1.60 -4.70 -0.13
C PHE A 442 -1.70 -4.27 1.33
N SER A 443 -2.29 -5.08 2.20
CA SER A 443 -2.57 -4.69 3.57
C SER A 443 -1.90 -5.65 4.56
N LEU A 444 -1.17 -5.11 5.54
CA LEU A 444 -0.53 -5.88 6.59
C LEU A 444 -1.13 -5.52 7.94
N TRP A 445 -1.96 -6.40 8.45
CA TRP A 445 -2.45 -6.39 9.83
C TRP A 445 -1.41 -7.00 10.75
N THR A 446 -1.24 -6.42 11.94
CA THR A 446 -0.06 -6.74 12.77
C THR A 446 -0.38 -7.46 14.09
N GLU A 447 -1.59 -8.02 14.25
CA GLU A 447 -1.92 -8.82 15.45
C GLU A 447 -0.89 -9.93 15.71
N ARG A 448 -0.34 -10.53 14.65
CA ARG A 448 0.65 -11.61 14.70
C ARG A 448 2.04 -11.20 14.22
N VAL A 449 2.29 -9.89 14.13
CA VAL A 449 3.53 -9.31 13.61
C VAL A 449 4.09 -8.37 14.65
N ALA A 450 4.79 -8.94 15.65
CA ALA A 450 5.22 -8.22 16.84
C ALA A 450 6.55 -7.46 16.70
N ASP A 451 7.35 -7.77 15.70
CA ASP A 451 8.67 -7.20 15.49
C ASP A 451 9.00 -6.93 14.01
N GLU A 452 10.04 -6.14 13.77
CA GLU A 452 10.44 -5.73 12.42
C GLU A 452 10.87 -6.91 11.54
N LYS A 453 11.51 -7.93 12.12
CA LYS A 453 11.96 -9.10 11.34
C LYS A 453 10.77 -9.86 10.79
N ARG A 454 9.70 -9.98 11.59
CA ARG A 454 8.48 -10.62 11.17
C ARG A 454 7.69 -9.73 10.20
N LEU A 455 7.67 -8.42 10.43
CA LEU A 455 7.09 -7.44 9.51
C LEU A 455 7.67 -7.62 8.10
N ASP A 456 8.98 -7.64 8.00
CA ASP A 456 9.70 -7.83 6.75
C ASP A 456 9.40 -9.18 6.11
N PHE A 457 9.45 -10.25 6.91
CA PHE A 457 9.18 -11.61 6.46
C PHE A 457 7.76 -11.76 5.89
N MET A 458 6.76 -11.18 6.54
CA MET A 458 5.37 -11.26 6.08
C MET A 458 5.10 -10.38 4.85
N THR A 459 5.82 -9.29 4.70
CA THR A 459 5.66 -8.37 3.55
C THR A 459 6.37 -8.88 2.29
N PHE A 460 7.62 -9.34 2.44
CA PHE A 460 8.48 -9.65 1.30
C PHE A 460 8.60 -11.16 1.06
N PRO A 461 8.61 -11.57 -0.23
CA PRO A 461 8.70 -10.74 -1.44
C PRO A 461 7.34 -10.35 -2.05
N ARG A 462 6.20 -10.62 -1.41
CA ARG A 462 4.87 -10.42 -2.01
C ARG A 462 4.60 -8.96 -2.42
N LEU A 463 5.13 -7.98 -1.69
CA LEU A 463 4.99 -6.56 -2.05
C LEU A 463 5.58 -6.25 -3.45
N VAL A 464 6.61 -6.99 -3.86
CA VAL A 464 7.19 -6.86 -5.21
C VAL A 464 6.20 -7.32 -6.28
N ALA A 465 5.44 -8.40 -6.01
CA ALA A 465 4.39 -8.89 -6.90
C ALA A 465 3.22 -7.91 -6.99
N VAL A 466 2.80 -7.33 -5.86
CA VAL A 466 1.75 -6.28 -5.84
C VAL A 466 2.15 -5.07 -6.68
N ALA A 467 3.41 -4.66 -6.62
CA ALA A 467 3.91 -3.56 -7.44
C ALA A 467 3.80 -3.87 -8.95
N GLU A 468 4.09 -5.12 -9.35
CA GLU A 468 3.87 -5.58 -10.74
C GLU A 468 2.38 -5.51 -11.11
N ASP A 469 1.48 -5.91 -10.21
CA ASP A 469 0.03 -5.90 -10.45
C ASP A 469 -0.51 -4.47 -10.65
N GLY A 470 0.00 -3.54 -9.86
CA GLY A 470 -0.41 -2.14 -9.91
C GLY A 470 0.19 -1.35 -11.07
N TRP A 471 1.39 -1.72 -11.51
CA TRP A 471 2.14 -0.98 -12.52
C TRP A 471 2.09 -1.61 -13.91
N THR A 472 2.40 -2.92 -13.99
CA THR A 472 2.63 -3.61 -15.26
C THR A 472 1.32 -3.89 -16.00
N PRO A 473 1.17 -3.50 -17.26
CA PRO A 473 -0.01 -3.87 -18.05
C PRO A 473 -0.19 -5.39 -18.13
N ALA A 474 -1.44 -5.87 -18.07
CA ALA A 474 -1.77 -7.30 -18.05
C ALA A 474 -1.05 -8.11 -19.14
N LYS A 475 -0.96 -7.57 -20.37
CA LYS A 475 -0.29 -8.20 -21.51
C LYS A 475 1.22 -8.36 -21.36
N ALA A 476 1.86 -7.61 -20.43
CA ALA A 476 3.28 -7.67 -20.17
C ALA A 476 3.62 -8.50 -18.91
N LYS A 477 2.60 -8.95 -18.17
CA LYS A 477 2.77 -9.81 -17.00
C LYS A 477 3.06 -11.25 -17.42
N GLU A 478 4.15 -11.80 -16.93
CA GLU A 478 4.51 -13.21 -17.09
C GLU A 478 5.15 -13.73 -15.81
N CYS A 479 4.43 -14.56 -15.07
CA CYS A 479 4.83 -15.06 -13.75
C CYS A 479 6.20 -15.77 -13.78
N SER A 480 6.45 -16.58 -14.81
CA SER A 480 7.72 -17.31 -14.94
C SER A 480 8.92 -16.38 -15.11
N LEU A 481 8.76 -15.26 -15.85
CA LEU A 481 9.80 -14.24 -15.99
C LEU A 481 9.98 -13.42 -14.71
N PHE A 482 8.88 -13.09 -14.04
CA PHE A 482 8.91 -12.43 -12.74
C PHE A 482 9.70 -13.27 -11.73
N MET A 483 9.33 -14.53 -11.54
CA MET A 483 10.04 -15.45 -10.63
C MET A 483 11.52 -15.62 -11.00
N LYS A 484 11.84 -15.66 -12.28
CA LYS A 484 13.23 -15.79 -12.76
C LYS A 484 14.10 -14.57 -12.43
N LYS A 485 13.54 -13.36 -12.44
CA LYS A 485 14.27 -12.12 -12.10
C LYS A 485 14.24 -11.79 -10.61
N LEU A 486 13.27 -12.30 -9.83
CA LEU A 486 13.08 -12.00 -8.43
C LEU A 486 14.34 -12.16 -7.55
N PRO A 487 15.20 -13.18 -7.71
CA PRO A 487 16.42 -13.32 -6.92
C PRO A 487 17.33 -12.08 -6.92
N VAL A 488 17.29 -11.27 -7.98
CA VAL A 488 18.06 -10.01 -8.04
C VAL A 488 17.49 -8.97 -7.08
N PHE A 489 16.16 -8.93 -6.92
CA PHE A 489 15.52 -8.04 -5.94
C PHE A 489 15.73 -8.53 -4.51
N LEU A 490 15.74 -9.84 -4.29
CA LEU A 490 16.05 -10.41 -2.97
C LEU A 490 17.45 -10.00 -2.50
N GLN A 491 18.46 -10.01 -3.38
CA GLN A 491 19.80 -9.49 -3.07
C GLN A 491 19.79 -7.99 -2.70
N TYR A 492 18.87 -7.22 -3.29
CA TYR A 492 18.71 -5.83 -2.88
C TYR A 492 18.11 -5.73 -1.48
N LEU A 493 17.13 -6.55 -1.12
CA LEU A 493 16.58 -6.62 0.24
C LEU A 493 17.67 -7.02 1.25
N ASP A 494 18.53 -7.99 0.91
CA ASP A 494 19.71 -8.36 1.73
C ASP A 494 20.60 -7.13 2.00
N SER A 495 20.85 -6.30 0.98
CA SER A 495 21.68 -5.10 1.13
C SER A 495 21.06 -4.01 2.02
N LEU A 496 19.76 -4.08 2.25
CA LEU A 496 19.00 -3.21 3.16
C LEU A 496 18.82 -3.80 4.57
N GLY A 497 19.29 -5.03 4.80
CA GLY A 497 19.08 -5.75 6.06
C GLY A 497 17.62 -6.22 6.27
N ILE A 498 16.83 -6.31 5.20
CA ILE A 498 15.45 -6.78 5.23
C ILE A 498 15.42 -8.30 5.29
N TYR A 499 14.75 -8.86 6.28
CA TYR A 499 14.55 -10.30 6.41
C TYR A 499 13.28 -10.74 5.69
N TYR A 500 13.43 -11.37 4.54
CA TYR A 500 12.31 -11.79 3.69
C TYR A 500 12.15 -13.32 3.66
N PHE A 501 10.98 -13.80 3.22
CA PHE A 501 10.79 -15.20 2.86
C PHE A 501 11.42 -15.48 1.49
N ASN A 502 12.29 -16.50 1.42
CA ASN A 502 12.87 -16.92 0.14
C ASN A 502 12.06 -18.07 -0.47
N PRO A 503 11.22 -17.80 -1.49
CA PRO A 503 10.37 -18.85 -2.10
C PRO A 503 11.17 -19.90 -2.88
N PHE A 504 12.44 -19.66 -3.20
CA PHE A 504 13.32 -20.58 -3.92
C PHE A 504 14.07 -21.52 -2.98
N ASP A 505 14.27 -21.15 -1.74
CA ASP A 505 14.92 -21.91 -0.70
C ASP A 505 14.34 -21.53 0.68
N PRO A 506 13.14 -22.03 1.00
CA PRO A 506 12.47 -21.74 2.26
C PRO A 506 13.30 -22.03 3.52
N ALA A 507 14.19 -23.03 3.45
CA ALA A 507 15.04 -23.41 4.57
C ALA A 507 16.11 -22.37 4.89
N SER A 508 16.54 -21.55 3.91
CA SER A 508 17.54 -20.50 4.11
C SER A 508 17.00 -19.28 4.87
N THR A 509 15.68 -19.09 4.87
CA THR A 509 15.00 -18.00 5.58
C THR A 509 13.83 -18.56 6.39
N PRO A 510 14.11 -19.27 7.50
CA PRO A 510 13.08 -19.87 8.32
C PRO A 510 12.12 -18.83 8.90
N GLU A 511 10.88 -19.25 9.12
CA GLU A 511 9.87 -18.39 9.71
C GLU A 511 10.36 -17.82 11.05
N PRO A 512 10.32 -16.50 11.28
CA PRO A 512 10.67 -15.90 12.56
C PRO A 512 9.76 -16.41 13.67
N ASN A 513 10.29 -16.56 14.88
CA ASN A 513 9.48 -16.88 16.05
C ASN A 513 8.42 -15.79 16.27
N ALA A 514 7.26 -16.19 16.71
CA ALA A 514 6.24 -15.28 17.21
C ALA A 514 6.08 -15.46 18.72
N PRO A 515 5.61 -14.43 19.44
CA PRO A 515 5.15 -14.61 20.81
C PRO A 515 4.05 -15.67 20.84
N GLU A 516 4.21 -16.69 21.71
CA GLU A 516 3.18 -17.69 21.94
C GLU A 516 2.00 -17.03 22.66
N LYS A 517 0.98 -16.63 21.90
CA LYS A 517 -0.38 -16.58 22.42
C LYS A 517 -1.18 -17.59 21.62
N GLU A 518 -1.75 -18.57 22.33
CA GLU A 518 -2.69 -19.53 21.75
C GLU A 518 -3.78 -18.78 20.97
N ASP A 519 -3.97 -19.19 19.76
CA ASP A 519 -4.97 -18.66 18.87
C ASP A 519 -6.39 -19.00 19.34
N VAL A 520 -7.01 -18.05 20.01
CA VAL A 520 -8.45 -18.09 20.30
C VAL A 520 -9.30 -17.78 19.05
N LEU A 521 -8.68 -17.46 17.91
CA LEU A 521 -9.36 -17.03 16.69
C LEU A 521 -9.25 -18.01 15.51
N GLN A 522 -9.19 -19.33 15.78
CA GLN A 522 -9.33 -20.32 14.71
C GLN A 522 -10.77 -20.51 14.20
N ASN A 523 -11.77 -19.91 14.84
CA ASN A 523 -13.18 -20.03 14.48
C ASN A 523 -13.85 -18.65 14.52
N GLY A 524 -13.78 -17.95 13.41
CA GLY A 524 -14.58 -16.78 13.13
C GLY A 524 -15.02 -16.78 11.68
#